data_46edc377e40b381c39136982089f6a01
#
_entry.id   46edc377e40b381c39136982089f6a01
#
_cell.length_a   1.000
_cell.length_b   1.000
_cell.length_c   1.000
_cell.angle_alpha   90.00
_cell.angle_beta   90.00
_cell.angle_gamma   90.00
#
_symmetry.space_group_name_H-M   'P 1'
#
loop_
_entity.id
_entity.type
_entity.pdbx_description
1 polymer ?
#
loop_
_entity_poly.entity_id
_entity_poly.type
_entity_poly.pdbx_seq_one_letter_code
_entity_poly.pdbx_strand_id
1 'polypeptide(L)'
;MEYFKRFDLKNPSVKEFFSLEDGKLRCIIIKFNSETEVLDYYIKGEKINEYLLFAEKIDKETFDKAKSVIDRLNVILRYNYFNL
;
A
#
# COMPACT_ATOMS: atom_id res chain seq x y z
N MET A 1 5.50 -10.59 11.91
CA MET A 1 4.98 -9.60 10.96
C MET A 1 3.95 -10.25 10.05
N GLU A 2 2.85 -9.58 9.79
CA GLU A 2 1.78 -10.07 8.93
C GLU A 2 1.61 -9.17 7.72
N TYR A 3 1.24 -9.76 6.58
CA TYR A 3 1.11 -9.05 5.30
C TYR A 3 -0.27 -9.29 4.70
N PHE A 4 -0.84 -8.25 4.09
CA PHE A 4 -2.18 -8.30 3.53
C PHE A 4 -2.24 -7.54 2.22
N LYS A 5 -3.22 -7.89 1.40
CA LYS A 5 -3.61 -7.12 0.21
C LYS A 5 -5.12 -6.91 0.21
N ARG A 6 -5.54 -5.82 -0.39
CA ARG A 6 -6.95 -5.53 -0.59
C ARG A 6 -7.12 -4.81 -1.93
N PHE A 7 -8.11 -5.23 -2.68
CA PHE A 7 -8.48 -4.55 -3.92
C PHE A 7 -9.79 -3.81 -3.70
N ASP A 8 -9.86 -2.59 -4.18
CA ASP A 8 -11.10 -1.83 -4.15
C ASP A 8 -12.03 -2.40 -5.21
N LEU A 9 -13.16 -3.00 -4.78
CA LEU A 9 -14.13 -3.59 -5.70
C LEU A 9 -14.83 -2.53 -6.57
N LYS A 10 -14.92 -1.30 -6.06
CA LYS A 10 -15.52 -0.19 -6.79
C LYS A 10 -14.57 0.47 -7.76
N ASN A 11 -13.27 0.35 -7.50
CA ASN A 11 -12.24 0.95 -8.33
C ASN A 11 -11.08 -0.04 -8.52
N PRO A 12 -11.12 -0.87 -9.57
CA PRO A 12 -10.11 -1.89 -9.80
C PRO A 12 -8.71 -1.33 -10.10
N SER A 13 -8.60 -0.04 -10.37
CA SER A 13 -7.30 0.60 -10.55
C SER A 13 -6.60 0.93 -9.23
N VAL A 14 -7.23 0.69 -8.08
CA VAL A 14 -6.62 0.89 -6.77
C VAL A 14 -6.23 -0.47 -6.17
N LYS A 15 -4.95 -0.60 -5.82
CA LYS A 15 -4.41 -1.78 -5.14
C LYS A 15 -3.79 -1.36 -3.82
N GLU A 16 -4.08 -2.12 -2.77
CA GLU A 16 -3.64 -1.80 -1.42
C GLU A 16 -2.83 -2.97 -0.85
N PHE A 17 -1.67 -2.66 -0.28
CA PHE A 17 -0.82 -3.63 0.39
C PHE A 17 -0.52 -3.14 1.80
N PHE A 18 -0.53 -4.06 2.77
CA PHE A 18 -0.33 -3.72 4.16
C PHE A 18 0.68 -4.64 4.81
N SER A 19 1.47 -4.08 5.73
CA SER A 19 2.26 -4.88 6.66
C SER A 19 1.97 -4.45 8.09
N LEU A 20 1.71 -5.42 8.95
CA LEU A 20 1.39 -5.19 10.36
C LEU A 20 2.55 -5.62 11.23
N GLU A 21 3.11 -4.70 12.01
CA GLU A 21 4.20 -4.95 12.93
C GLU A 21 4.12 -4.01 14.11
N ASP A 22 4.22 -4.57 15.32
CA ASP A 22 4.27 -3.80 16.57
C ASP A 22 3.14 -2.76 16.72
N GLY A 23 1.92 -3.14 16.36
CA GLY A 23 0.76 -2.26 16.47
C GLY A 23 0.71 -1.14 15.47
N LYS A 24 1.56 -1.17 14.44
CA LYS A 24 1.57 -0.21 13.34
C LYS A 24 1.24 -0.93 12.04
N LEU A 25 0.39 -0.32 11.25
CA LEU A 25 0.06 -0.81 9.92
C LEU A 25 0.68 0.11 8.88
N ARG A 26 1.62 -0.42 8.10
CA ARG A 26 2.12 0.29 6.92
C ARG A 26 1.14 0.08 5.79
N CYS A 27 0.69 1.17 5.20
CA CYS A 27 -0.28 1.17 4.11
C CYS A 27 0.40 1.66 2.83
N ILE A 28 0.41 0.82 1.82
CA ILE A 28 0.95 1.15 0.51
C ILE A 28 -0.19 1.05 -0.48
N ILE A 29 -0.60 2.18 -1.03
CA ILE A 29 -1.76 2.28 -1.91
C ILE A 29 -1.29 2.75 -3.28
N ILE A 30 -1.57 1.94 -4.30
CA ILE A 30 -1.20 2.23 -5.69
C ILE A 30 -2.48 2.53 -6.46
N LYS A 31 -2.55 3.70 -7.05
CA LYS A 31 -3.65 4.12 -7.91
C LYS A 31 -3.16 4.16 -9.35
N PHE A 32 -3.69 3.27 -10.18
CA PHE A 32 -3.35 3.19 -11.60
C PHE A 32 -4.37 3.97 -12.42
N ASN A 33 -4.30 5.29 -12.36
CA ASN A 33 -5.11 6.18 -13.17
C ASN A 33 -4.31 6.66 -14.39
N SER A 34 -4.70 7.80 -14.99
CA SER A 34 -3.92 8.42 -16.06
C SER A 34 -2.47 8.69 -15.64
N GLU A 35 -2.27 8.97 -14.35
CA GLU A 35 -0.96 9.04 -13.72
C GLU A 35 -0.92 8.05 -12.56
N THR A 36 0.15 7.28 -12.44
CA THR A 36 0.32 6.35 -11.34
C THR A 36 0.69 7.11 -10.09
N GLU A 37 -0.11 6.93 -9.04
CA GLU A 37 0.10 7.56 -7.74
C GLU A 37 0.33 6.48 -6.69
N VAL A 38 1.34 6.68 -5.84
CA VAL A 38 1.63 5.77 -4.72
C VAL A 38 1.57 6.55 -3.43
N LEU A 39 0.80 6.04 -2.48
CA LEU A 39 0.73 6.54 -1.12
C LEU A 39 1.38 5.50 -0.20
N ASP A 40 2.27 5.95 0.67
CA ASP A 40 2.98 5.08 1.62
C ASP A 40 2.98 5.78 2.98
N TYR A 41 2.23 5.22 3.93
CA TYR A 41 2.07 5.82 5.25
C TYR A 41 1.79 4.77 6.32
N TYR A 42 1.86 5.18 7.58
CA TYR A 42 1.58 4.32 8.74
C TYR A 42 0.33 4.80 9.47
N ILE A 43 -0.44 3.83 9.97
CA ILE A 43 -1.56 4.10 10.88
C ILE A 43 -1.40 3.28 12.15
N LYS A 44 -2.05 3.72 13.23
CA LYS A 44 -2.07 3.06 14.53
C LYS A 44 -3.49 3.05 15.08
N GLY A 45 -3.71 2.17 16.08
CA GLY A 45 -4.95 2.14 16.84
C GLY A 45 -6.11 1.46 16.13
N GLU A 46 -7.31 1.89 16.44
CA GLU A 46 -8.54 1.22 16.01
C GLU A 46 -8.76 1.26 14.49
N LYS A 47 -8.20 2.24 13.81
CA LYS A 47 -8.31 2.35 12.35
C LYS A 47 -7.70 1.18 11.61
N ILE A 48 -6.75 0.46 12.24
CA ILE A 48 -6.14 -0.73 11.65
C ILE A 48 -7.21 -1.75 11.27
N ASN A 49 -8.20 -1.97 12.16
CA ASN A 49 -9.27 -2.93 11.91
C ASN A 49 -10.11 -2.54 10.69
N GLU A 50 -10.37 -1.25 10.50
CA GLU A 50 -11.10 -0.75 9.33
C GLU A 50 -10.32 -0.99 8.04
N TYR A 51 -9.02 -0.73 8.07
CA TYR A 51 -8.16 -0.93 6.90
C TYR A 51 -8.04 -2.39 6.51
N LEU A 52 -8.00 -3.30 7.48
CA LEU A 52 -7.88 -4.74 7.23
C LEU A 52 -9.21 -5.41 6.91
N LEU A 53 -10.32 -4.68 6.98
CA LEU A 53 -11.62 -5.21 6.61
C LEU A 53 -11.59 -5.63 5.13
N PHE A 54 -11.99 -6.87 4.85
CA PHE A 54 -11.92 -7.51 3.54
C PHE A 54 -10.51 -7.67 2.97
N ALA A 55 -9.47 -7.46 3.77
CA ALA A 55 -8.10 -7.71 3.36
C ALA A 55 -7.83 -9.21 3.34
N GLU A 56 -7.03 -9.65 2.37
CA GLU A 56 -6.58 -11.02 2.22
C GLU A 56 -5.15 -11.15 2.73
N LYS A 57 -4.88 -12.18 3.53
CA LYS A 57 -3.54 -12.44 4.03
C LYS A 57 -2.65 -12.95 2.89
N ILE A 58 -1.46 -12.38 2.76
CA ILE A 58 -0.45 -12.79 1.78
C ILE A 58 0.85 -13.14 2.48
N ASP A 59 1.78 -13.78 1.76
CA ASP A 59 3.09 -14.07 2.30
C ASP A 59 4.06 -12.89 2.10
N LYS A 60 5.20 -12.99 2.78
CA LYS A 60 6.23 -11.96 2.71
C LYS A 60 6.76 -11.78 1.29
N GLU A 61 6.95 -12.87 0.56
CA GLU A 61 7.49 -12.83 -0.79
C GLU A 61 6.57 -12.03 -1.73
N THR A 62 5.27 -12.26 -1.66
CA THR A 62 4.28 -11.51 -2.43
C THR A 62 4.32 -10.03 -2.10
N PHE A 63 4.40 -9.71 -0.81
CA PHE A 63 4.50 -8.32 -0.35
C PHE A 63 5.80 -7.67 -0.85
N ASP A 64 6.93 -8.35 -0.73
CA ASP A 64 8.23 -7.83 -1.15
C ASP A 64 8.28 -7.55 -2.67
N LYS A 65 7.65 -8.41 -3.47
CA LYS A 65 7.52 -8.17 -4.92
C LYS A 65 6.73 -6.89 -5.21
N ALA A 66 5.60 -6.72 -4.54
CA ALA A 66 4.80 -5.51 -4.67
C ALA A 66 5.59 -4.27 -4.23
N LYS A 67 6.29 -4.36 -3.11
CA LYS A 67 7.13 -3.29 -2.59
C LYS A 67 8.25 -2.92 -3.55
N SER A 68 8.87 -3.89 -4.21
CA SER A 68 9.94 -3.65 -5.18
C SER A 68 9.44 -2.78 -6.36
N VAL A 69 8.25 -3.06 -6.86
CA VAL A 69 7.64 -2.26 -7.92
C VAL A 69 7.32 -0.85 -7.40
N ILE A 70 6.79 -0.76 -6.18
CA ILE A 70 6.43 0.49 -5.52
C ILE A 70 7.65 1.36 -5.28
N ASP A 71 8.76 0.79 -4.83
CA ASP A 71 9.98 1.54 -4.55
C ASP A 71 10.50 2.25 -5.80
N ARG A 72 10.38 1.62 -6.97
CA ARG A 72 10.73 2.26 -8.25
C ARG A 72 9.81 3.44 -8.56
N LEU A 73 8.50 3.25 -8.36
CA LEU A 73 7.51 4.30 -8.58
C LEU A 73 7.67 5.45 -7.58
N ASN A 74 7.98 5.11 -6.32
CA ASN A 74 8.21 6.11 -5.28
C ASN A 74 9.38 7.03 -5.61
N VAL A 75 10.45 6.50 -6.19
CA VAL A 75 11.58 7.34 -6.61
C VAL A 75 11.12 8.38 -7.63
N ILE A 76 10.34 7.98 -8.62
CA ILE A 76 9.79 8.87 -9.64
C ILE A 76 8.84 9.90 -9.01
N LEU A 77 7.92 9.45 -8.15
CA LEU A 77 6.94 10.32 -7.49
C LEU A 77 7.59 11.30 -6.51
N ARG A 78 8.58 10.86 -5.73
CA ARG A 78 9.33 11.75 -4.85
C ARG A 78 10.00 12.85 -5.63
N TYR A 79 10.62 12.52 -6.75
CA TYR A 79 11.24 13.51 -7.62
C TYR A 79 10.22 14.55 -8.09
N ASN A 80 9.07 14.10 -8.60
CA ASN A 80 8.00 14.98 -9.07
C ASN A 80 7.42 15.82 -7.93
N TYR A 81 7.26 15.22 -6.76
CA TYR A 81 6.72 15.89 -5.57
C TYR A 81 7.61 17.04 -5.11
N PHE A 82 8.93 16.84 -5.10
CA PHE A 82 9.87 17.88 -4.69
C PHE A 82 10.02 19.00 -5.71
N ASN A 83 9.62 18.79 -6.94
CA ASN A 83 9.67 19.80 -7.98
C ASN A 83 8.38 20.62 -8.11
N LEU A 84 7.39 20.29 -7.31
CA LEU A 84 6.17 21.07 -7.20
C LEU A 84 6.36 22.20 -6.21
#